data_63b72f73e29604a0db871313670e2a99
#
_entry.id   63b72f73e29604a0db871313670e2a99
#
_cell.length_a   1.000
_cell.length_b   1.000
_cell.length_c   1.000
_cell.angle_alpha   90.00
_cell.angle_beta   90.00
_cell.angle_gamma   90.00
#
_symmetry.space_group_name_H-M   'P 1'
#
loop_
_entity.id
_entity.type
_entity.pdbx_description
1 polymer ?
#
loop_
_entity_poly.entity_id
_entity_poly.type
_entity_poly.pdbx_seq_one_letter_code
_entity_poly.pdbx_strand_id
1 'polypeptide(L)'
;MVILRNNKISFPNKEIPPLVLVGWEDAKVISDGSSSWTENKDYEYLPHIVWQVGFLLKDVDEGIQIVEAWNKDLIGLPTQIPRGMIRYMKKLSPIS
;
A
#
# COMPACT_ATOMS: atom_id res chain seq x y z
N MET A 1 -2.58 16.35 -10.10
CA MET A 1 -2.32 16.20 -11.55
C MET A 1 -0.98 16.83 -11.92
N VAL A 2 -0.28 16.23 -12.85
CA VAL A 2 0.97 16.75 -13.39
C VAL A 2 0.66 17.64 -14.58
N ILE A 3 1.23 18.85 -14.58
CA ILE A 3 1.06 19.80 -15.66
C ILE A 3 2.40 19.98 -16.36
N LEU A 4 2.41 19.78 -17.67
CA LEU A 4 3.61 19.97 -18.48
C LEU A 4 3.60 21.36 -19.09
N ARG A 5 4.62 22.17 -18.76
CA ARG A 5 4.80 23.52 -19.32
C ARG A 5 6.26 23.72 -19.68
N ASN A 6 6.52 24.19 -20.89
CA ASN A 6 7.89 24.47 -21.36
C ASN A 6 8.82 23.29 -21.10
N ASN A 7 8.34 22.08 -21.35
CA ASN A 7 9.06 20.83 -21.11
C ASN A 7 9.41 20.61 -19.64
N LYS A 8 8.77 21.32 -18.73
CA LYS A 8 8.92 21.10 -17.30
C LYS A 8 7.63 20.52 -16.73
N ILE A 9 7.80 19.64 -15.76
CA ILE A 9 6.68 19.01 -15.07
C ILE A 9 6.52 19.71 -13.74
N SER A 10 5.33 20.21 -13.45
CA SER A 10 5.04 20.76 -12.14
C SER A 10 3.90 20.00 -11.48
N PHE A 11 3.96 19.94 -10.15
CA PHE A 11 2.97 19.23 -9.35
C PHE A 11 2.10 20.25 -8.63
N PRO A 12 0.78 20.27 -8.89
CA PRO A 12 -0.12 21.09 -8.09
C PRO A 12 -0.26 20.47 -6.70
N ASN A 13 0.20 21.18 -5.69
CA ASN A 13 0.47 20.65 -4.35
C ASN A 13 -0.75 20.19 -3.56
N LYS A 14 -1.96 20.64 -3.92
CA LYS A 14 -3.13 20.43 -3.05
C LYS A 14 -4.14 19.42 -3.58
N GLU A 15 -4.07 19.06 -4.84
CA GLU A 15 -5.07 18.19 -5.44
C GLU A 15 -4.67 16.73 -5.42
N ILE A 16 -3.38 16.46 -5.41
CA ILE A 16 -2.86 15.09 -5.47
C ILE A 16 -2.71 14.55 -4.05
N PRO A 17 -3.33 13.42 -3.73
CA PRO A 17 -3.13 12.80 -2.43
C PRO A 17 -1.65 12.47 -2.20
N PRO A 18 -1.20 12.41 -0.94
CA PRO A 18 0.19 12.07 -0.67
C PRO A 18 0.52 10.67 -1.16
N LEU A 19 1.74 10.51 -1.64
CA LEU A 19 2.28 9.23 -2.03
C LEU A 19 2.91 8.57 -0.82
N VAL A 20 2.63 7.30 -0.58
CA VAL A 20 3.14 6.58 0.59
C VAL A 20 3.76 5.25 0.20
N LEU A 21 4.75 4.84 0.98
CA LEU A 21 5.28 3.48 0.96
C LEU A 21 4.75 2.77 2.20
N VAL A 22 4.12 1.62 1.99
CA VAL A 22 3.52 0.85 3.07
C VAL A 22 4.11 -0.56 3.06
N GLY A 23 4.54 -1.02 4.22
CA GLY A 23 4.86 -2.43 4.45
C GLY A 23 3.78 -3.01 5.33
N TRP A 24 3.05 -3.99 4.83
CA TRP A 24 1.97 -4.61 5.58
C TRP A 24 2.10 -6.12 5.59
N GLU A 25 1.66 -6.70 6.69
CA GLU A 25 1.78 -8.14 6.88
C GLU A 25 0.56 -8.83 6.32
N ASP A 26 0.79 -9.71 5.35
CA ASP A 26 -0.27 -10.48 4.71
C ASP A 26 -0.37 -11.86 5.36
N ALA A 27 -1.56 -12.39 5.36
CA ALA A 27 -1.78 -13.77 5.77
C ALA A 27 -1.23 -14.71 4.71
N LYS A 28 -0.65 -15.81 5.14
CA LYS A 28 -0.21 -16.83 4.21
C LYS A 28 -0.58 -18.21 4.74
N VAL A 29 -0.85 -19.12 3.82
CA VAL A 29 -1.09 -20.52 4.14
C VAL A 29 0.25 -21.22 4.19
N ILE A 30 0.50 -21.94 5.29
CA ILE A 30 1.70 -22.75 5.46
C ILE A 30 1.34 -24.17 5.11
N SER A 31 1.97 -24.70 4.06
CA SER A 31 1.66 -26.03 3.56
C SER A 31 2.89 -26.64 2.90
N ASP A 32 3.00 -27.95 2.95
CA ASP A 32 4.03 -28.67 2.21
C ASP A 32 3.63 -28.91 0.74
N GLY A 33 2.46 -28.42 0.35
CA GLY A 33 1.99 -28.52 -1.02
C GLY A 33 1.25 -29.79 -1.35
N SER A 34 1.20 -30.76 -0.46
CA SER A 34 0.58 -32.06 -0.74
C SER A 34 -0.81 -32.21 -0.13
N SER A 35 -1.17 -31.41 0.85
CA SER A 35 -2.43 -31.51 1.57
C SER A 35 -2.76 -30.18 2.25
N SER A 36 -4.06 -29.96 2.48
CA SER A 36 -4.50 -28.83 3.30
C SER A 36 -4.30 -29.09 4.80
N TRP A 37 -3.97 -30.33 5.17
CA TRP A 37 -3.69 -30.72 6.54
C TRP A 37 -2.22 -31.04 6.71
N THR A 38 -1.65 -30.60 7.79
CA THR A 38 -0.23 -30.73 8.10
C THR A 38 -0.09 -31.22 9.53
N GLU A 39 0.94 -32.02 9.81
CA GLU A 39 1.22 -32.44 11.18
C GLU A 39 1.40 -31.24 12.08
N ASN A 40 0.90 -31.36 13.32
CA ASN A 40 1.07 -30.31 14.32
C ASN A 40 2.53 -30.31 14.79
N LYS A 41 3.29 -29.36 14.29
CA LYS A 41 4.70 -29.15 14.63
C LYS A 41 4.91 -27.73 15.09
N ASP A 42 6.05 -27.49 15.69
CA ASP A 42 6.46 -26.13 16.03
C ASP A 42 7.00 -25.43 14.78
N TYR A 43 6.11 -24.75 14.07
CA TYR A 43 6.51 -23.95 12.92
C TYR A 43 6.98 -22.59 13.39
N GLU A 44 8.11 -22.16 12.85
CA GLU A 44 8.57 -20.80 13.07
C GLU A 44 7.66 -19.82 12.36
N TYR A 45 7.27 -18.76 13.07
CA TYR A 45 6.46 -17.71 12.47
C TYR A 45 7.35 -16.81 11.61
N LEU A 46 7.06 -16.78 10.30
CA LEU A 46 7.78 -15.94 9.35
C LEU A 46 6.80 -14.94 8.75
N PRO A 47 6.93 -13.67 9.10
CA PRO A 47 6.02 -12.66 8.55
C PRO A 47 6.15 -12.57 7.03
N HIS A 48 5.01 -12.44 6.37
CA HIS A 48 4.96 -12.18 4.94
C HIS A 48 4.63 -10.71 4.73
N ILE A 49 5.65 -9.92 4.47
CA ILE A 49 5.50 -8.48 4.30
C ILE A 49 5.35 -8.14 2.83
N VAL A 50 4.28 -7.44 2.52
CA VAL A 50 4.05 -6.89 1.19
C VAL A 50 4.43 -5.42 1.21
N TRP A 51 5.26 -5.01 0.27
CA TRP A 51 5.65 -3.60 0.11
C TRP A 51 4.86 -3.00 -1.03
N GLN A 52 4.22 -1.88 -0.75
CA GLN A 52 3.32 -1.27 -1.71
C GLN A 52 3.47 0.24 -1.68
N VAL A 53 3.43 0.85 -2.86
CA VAL A 53 3.46 2.29 -3.04
C VAL A 53 2.12 2.71 -3.64
N GLY A 54 1.55 3.79 -3.12
CA GLY A 54 0.31 4.30 -3.66
C GLY A 54 -0.05 5.66 -3.11
N PHE A 55 -1.10 6.23 -3.68
CA PHE A 55 -1.66 7.49 -3.20
C PHE A 55 -2.56 7.19 -1.99
N LEU A 56 -2.33 7.89 -0.90
CA LEU A 56 -3.10 7.71 0.33
C LEU A 56 -4.40 8.50 0.23
N LEU A 57 -5.52 7.79 0.09
CA LEU A 57 -6.84 8.43 0.04
C LEU A 57 -7.46 8.61 1.41
N LYS A 58 -7.30 7.62 2.28
CA LYS A 58 -7.87 7.66 3.63
C LYS A 58 -6.86 7.12 4.62
N ASP A 59 -6.82 7.75 5.79
CA ASP A 59 -6.04 7.30 6.92
C ASP A 59 -6.91 7.51 8.15
N VAL A 60 -7.56 6.44 8.57
CA VAL A 60 -8.50 6.44 9.69
C VAL A 60 -8.09 5.38 10.70
N ASP A 61 -8.74 5.35 11.85
CA ASP A 61 -8.36 4.41 12.92
C ASP A 61 -8.43 2.96 12.47
N GLU A 62 -9.40 2.62 11.65
CA GLU A 62 -9.60 1.25 11.15
C GLU A 62 -8.52 0.81 10.18
N GLY A 63 -7.89 1.74 9.47
CA GLY A 63 -6.86 1.41 8.49
C GLY A 63 -6.66 2.50 7.48
N ILE A 64 -6.03 2.13 6.37
CA ILE A 64 -5.76 3.08 5.30
C ILE A 64 -6.35 2.57 3.98
N GLN A 65 -6.56 3.50 3.07
CA GLN A 65 -6.91 3.19 1.69
C GLN A 65 -5.90 3.84 0.77
N ILE A 66 -5.26 3.04 -0.06
CA ILE A 66 -4.30 3.52 -1.05
C ILE A 66 -4.74 3.10 -2.44
N VAL A 67 -4.34 3.88 -3.43
CA VAL A 67 -4.67 3.59 -4.84
C VAL A 67 -3.41 3.71 -5.68
N GLU A 68 -3.33 2.90 -6.74
CA GLU A 68 -2.18 2.93 -7.65
C GLU A 68 -2.25 4.08 -8.64
N ALA A 69 -3.45 4.49 -8.99
CA ALA A 69 -3.66 5.57 -9.96
C ALA A 69 -4.74 6.51 -9.43
N TRP A 70 -4.55 7.78 -9.68
CA TRP A 70 -5.48 8.78 -9.22
C TRP A 70 -5.63 9.88 -10.25
N ASN A 71 -6.86 10.31 -10.48
CA ASN A 71 -7.13 11.58 -11.11
C ASN A 71 -8.33 12.21 -10.41
N LYS A 72 -8.74 13.37 -10.87
CA LYS A 72 -9.78 14.13 -10.21
C LYS A 72 -11.12 13.40 -10.07
N ASP A 73 -11.41 12.48 -10.97
CA ASP A 73 -12.72 11.83 -11.04
C ASP A 73 -12.66 10.33 -10.75
N LEU A 74 -11.51 9.70 -10.92
CA LEU A 74 -11.37 8.25 -10.87
C LEU A 74 -10.18 7.82 -10.02
N ILE A 75 -10.30 6.62 -9.45
CA ILE A 75 -9.20 5.97 -8.76
C ILE A 75 -8.99 4.59 -9.38
N GLY A 76 -7.74 4.15 -9.41
CA GLY A 76 -7.39 2.85 -9.96
C GLY A 76 -6.80 1.92 -8.92
N LEU A 77 -7.28 0.69 -8.91
CA LEU A 77 -6.76 -0.39 -8.08
C LEU A 77 -6.67 -0.02 -6.59
N PRO A 78 -7.82 0.28 -5.96
CA PRO A 78 -7.84 0.62 -4.54
C PRO A 78 -7.53 -0.60 -3.67
N THR A 79 -6.74 -0.38 -2.63
CA THR A 79 -6.42 -1.39 -1.62
C THR A 79 -6.76 -0.83 -0.25
N GLN A 80 -7.50 -1.59 0.54
CA GLN A 80 -7.76 -1.26 1.94
C GLN A 80 -6.90 -2.14 2.83
N ILE A 81 -6.15 -1.52 3.73
CA ILE A 81 -5.24 -2.23 4.62
C ILE A 81 -5.65 -1.94 6.05
N PRO A 82 -6.10 -2.96 6.81
CA PRO A 82 -6.44 -2.77 8.21
C PRO A 82 -5.24 -2.28 9.02
N ARG A 83 -5.50 -1.41 9.99
CA ARG A 83 -4.45 -0.80 10.81
C ARG A 83 -3.55 -1.84 11.47
N GLY A 84 -4.12 -2.90 11.98
CA GLY A 84 -3.38 -3.94 12.66
C GLY A 84 -2.39 -4.71 11.79
N MET A 85 -2.53 -4.63 10.46
CA MET A 85 -1.63 -5.31 9.53
C MET A 85 -0.48 -4.41 9.07
N ILE A 86 -0.54 -3.11 9.34
CA ILE A 86 0.49 -2.18 8.90
C ILE A 86 1.71 -2.29 9.82
N ARG A 87 2.88 -2.55 9.24
CA ARG A 87 4.15 -2.64 9.97
C ARG A 87 5.05 -1.46 9.71
N TYR A 88 4.84 -0.78 8.59
CA TYR A 88 5.65 0.37 8.21
C TYR A 88 4.83 1.26 7.29
N MET A 89 4.95 2.57 7.47
CA MET A 89 4.36 3.53 6.55
C MET A 89 5.20 4.80 6.54
N LYS A 90 5.51 5.27 5.35
CA LYS A 90 6.28 6.50 5.17
C LYS A 90 5.68 7.30 4.03
N LYS A 91 5.47 8.57 4.26
CA LYS A 91 5.10 9.49 3.19
C LYS A 91 6.31 9.80 2.35
N LEU A 92 6.15 9.69 1.03
CA LEU A 92 7.18 10.01 0.08
C LEU A 92 6.97 11.45 -0.37
N SER A 93 7.95 12.29 -0.10
CA SER A 93 7.84 13.69 -0.52
C SER A 93 8.00 13.78 -2.02
N PRO A 94 7.17 14.59 -2.70
CA PRO A 94 7.43 14.86 -4.11
C PRO A 94 8.75 15.61 -4.20
N ILE A 95 9.48 15.32 -5.26
CA ILE A 95 10.70 16.04 -5.55
C ILE A 95 10.31 17.46 -5.98
N SER A 96 10.70 18.41 -5.17
CA SER A 96 10.43 19.81 -5.46
C SER A 96 11.53 20.41 -6.31
#